data_58cbfe8741bf35310ddc8025716be1f5
#
_entry.id   58cbfe8741bf35310ddc8025716be1f5
#
_cell.length_a   1.000
_cell.length_b   1.000
_cell.length_c   1.000
_cell.angle_alpha   90.00
_cell.angle_beta   90.00
_cell.angle_gamma   90.00
#
_symmetry.space_group_name_H-M   'P 1'
#
loop_
_entity.id
_entity.type
_entity.pdbx_description
1 polymer ?
#
loop_
_entity_poly.entity_id
_entity_poly.type
_entity_poly.pdbx_seq_one_letter_code
_entity_poly.pdbx_strand_id
1 'polypeptide(L)'
;MKHLITILFGCCLFCSVSLYSQTFKFDKNKLEAINSSMSIEKLMGKEVVKVIKDSTVSGSDQPTYAKLKDIEFKNGTIEIKVLSRLVPNAPPYARGFIGIAFRISDSNSKFECIYIRPTNGRADDQVRRNHSIQYFSYPDYTFDRLRKEAPEKYESYADMGLNEWIKLKIVVKDLQAKLFINDNKQPSLIVNDLKHGANLSGAIALWVDSGTEGFFSDLKILKDK
;
A
#
# COMPACT_ATOMS: atom_id res chain seq x y z
N MET A 1 -66.35 -26.94 7.91
CA MET A 1 -65.54 -25.77 7.62
C MET A 1 -64.07 -26.19 7.62
N LYS A 2 -63.44 -26.28 6.44
CA LYS A 2 -62.03 -26.69 6.30
C LYS A 2 -61.23 -25.43 6.07
N HIS A 3 -60.31 -25.09 7.01
CA HIS A 3 -59.42 -23.94 6.88
C HIS A 3 -58.17 -24.36 6.04
N LEU A 4 -58.02 -23.77 4.89
CA LEU A 4 -56.86 -23.93 4.02
C LEU A 4 -55.77 -22.93 4.49
N ILE A 5 -54.66 -23.45 5.00
CA ILE A 5 -53.49 -22.62 5.38
C ILE A 5 -52.58 -22.54 4.14
N THR A 6 -52.49 -21.36 3.54
CA THR A 6 -51.57 -21.09 2.44
C THR A 6 -50.22 -20.66 3.03
N ILE A 7 -49.21 -21.53 2.90
CA ILE A 7 -47.82 -21.21 3.29
C ILE A 7 -47.15 -20.49 2.13
N LEU A 8 -46.87 -19.21 2.32
CA LEU A 8 -46.09 -18.39 1.36
C LEU A 8 -44.62 -18.70 1.56
N PHE A 9 -44.00 -19.39 0.60
CA PHE A 9 -42.56 -19.63 0.56
C PHE A 9 -41.86 -18.39 -0.01
N GLY A 10 -41.31 -17.57 0.87
CA GLY A 10 -40.48 -16.41 0.49
C GLY A 10 -39.13 -16.86 -0.08
N CYS A 11 -38.95 -16.75 -1.40
CA CYS A 11 -37.69 -16.98 -2.07
C CYS A 11 -36.73 -15.85 -1.80
N CYS A 12 -35.83 -15.99 -0.82
CA CYS A 12 -34.72 -15.06 -0.62
C CYS A 12 -33.70 -15.25 -1.75
N LEU A 13 -33.72 -14.39 -2.74
CA LEU A 13 -32.63 -14.26 -3.73
C LEU A 13 -31.36 -13.77 -3.02
N PHE A 14 -30.46 -14.67 -2.70
CA PHE A 14 -29.09 -14.32 -2.35
C PHE A 14 -28.37 -13.81 -3.60
N CYS A 15 -28.26 -12.49 -3.73
CA CYS A 15 -27.39 -11.87 -4.71
C CYS A 15 -25.94 -12.14 -4.31
N SER A 16 -25.34 -13.18 -4.87
CA SER A 16 -23.90 -13.45 -4.72
C SER A 16 -23.13 -12.37 -5.48
N VAL A 17 -22.53 -11.44 -4.76
CA VAL A 17 -21.60 -10.46 -5.32
C VAL A 17 -20.31 -11.21 -5.64
N SER A 18 -20.11 -11.52 -6.92
CA SER A 18 -18.84 -12.07 -7.40
C SER A 18 -17.76 -10.99 -7.35
N LEU A 19 -16.91 -11.04 -6.35
CA LEU A 19 -15.69 -10.23 -6.27
C LEU A 19 -14.66 -10.83 -7.24
N TYR A 20 -14.42 -10.18 -8.36
CA TYR A 20 -13.35 -10.55 -9.29
C TYR A 20 -12.00 -10.11 -8.71
N SER A 21 -11.23 -11.08 -8.17
CA SER A 21 -9.83 -10.88 -7.82
C SER A 21 -8.99 -10.98 -9.09
N GLN A 22 -8.39 -9.88 -9.52
CA GLN A 22 -7.43 -9.88 -10.61
C GLN A 22 -6.01 -10.00 -10.04
N THR A 23 -5.36 -11.14 -10.27
CA THR A 23 -3.90 -11.26 -10.06
C THR A 23 -3.20 -10.47 -11.15
N PHE A 24 -2.42 -9.47 -10.76
CA PHE A 24 -1.67 -8.65 -11.70
C PHE A 24 -0.35 -9.34 -12.05
N LYS A 25 -0.18 -9.70 -13.33
CA LYS A 25 1.11 -10.18 -13.83
C LYS A 25 1.97 -8.96 -14.17
N PHE A 26 3.13 -8.87 -13.55
CA PHE A 26 4.08 -7.80 -13.84
C PHE A 26 4.59 -7.91 -15.27
N ASP A 27 4.52 -6.81 -16.00
CA ASP A 27 5.02 -6.63 -17.37
C ASP A 27 5.63 -5.22 -17.43
N LYS A 28 6.84 -5.13 -17.96
CA LYS A 28 7.55 -3.85 -18.09
C LYS A 28 6.73 -2.81 -18.86
N ASN A 29 5.95 -3.23 -19.84
CA ASN A 29 5.10 -2.34 -20.64
C ASN A 29 3.90 -1.79 -19.86
N LYS A 30 3.50 -2.47 -18.78
CA LYS A 30 2.40 -2.06 -17.88
C LYS A 30 2.87 -1.27 -16.67
N LEU A 31 4.13 -0.93 -16.61
CA LEU A 31 4.74 -0.16 -15.54
C LEU A 31 5.40 1.10 -16.10
N GLU A 32 5.41 2.15 -15.30
CA GLU A 32 6.07 3.43 -15.58
C GLU A 32 6.89 3.85 -14.35
N ALA A 33 8.19 4.01 -14.51
CA ALA A 33 9.06 4.50 -13.45
C ALA A 33 8.93 6.02 -13.34
N ILE A 34 8.59 6.50 -12.14
CA ILE A 34 8.51 7.94 -11.83
C ILE A 34 9.55 8.22 -10.75
N ASN A 35 10.51 9.09 -11.05
CA ASN A 35 11.60 9.47 -10.15
C ASN A 35 12.27 8.25 -9.47
N SER A 36 12.37 7.16 -10.20
CA SER A 36 12.90 5.88 -9.75
C SER A 36 13.45 5.08 -10.91
N SER A 37 14.26 4.08 -10.63
CA SER A 37 14.57 3.01 -11.56
C SER A 37 13.76 1.76 -11.22
N MET A 38 13.41 0.96 -12.24
CA MET A 38 12.74 -0.31 -12.04
C MET A 38 13.27 -1.39 -12.97
N SER A 39 13.24 -2.64 -12.50
CA SER A 39 13.51 -3.83 -13.30
C SER A 39 12.57 -4.98 -12.91
N ILE A 40 12.35 -5.91 -13.83
CA ILE A 40 11.72 -7.19 -13.51
C ILE A 40 12.83 -8.22 -13.45
N GLU A 41 12.92 -8.94 -12.33
CA GLU A 41 13.97 -9.92 -12.10
C GLU A 41 13.44 -11.12 -11.28
N LYS A 42 14.29 -12.12 -11.09
CA LYS A 42 13.96 -13.27 -10.22
C LYS A 42 14.64 -13.12 -8.88
N LEU A 43 13.86 -13.17 -7.80
CA LEU A 43 14.35 -13.19 -6.42
C LEU A 43 13.75 -14.40 -5.69
N MET A 44 14.59 -15.28 -5.12
CA MET A 44 14.15 -16.50 -4.40
C MET A 44 13.16 -17.34 -5.23
N GLY A 45 13.42 -17.48 -6.54
CA GLY A 45 12.59 -18.27 -7.45
C GLY A 45 11.30 -17.60 -7.93
N LYS A 46 10.99 -16.38 -7.50
CA LYS A 46 9.81 -15.61 -7.89
C LYS A 46 10.17 -14.46 -8.83
N GLU A 47 9.29 -14.18 -9.78
CA GLU A 47 9.34 -12.95 -10.55
C GLU A 47 8.93 -11.76 -9.68
N VAL A 48 9.74 -10.71 -9.67
CA VAL A 48 9.57 -9.53 -8.83
C VAL A 48 9.80 -8.26 -9.64
N VAL A 49 9.15 -7.17 -9.23
CA VAL A 49 9.54 -5.83 -9.65
C VAL A 49 10.47 -5.26 -8.58
N LYS A 50 11.69 -4.91 -9.00
CA LYS A 50 12.61 -4.13 -8.17
C LYS A 50 12.44 -2.66 -8.46
N VAL A 51 12.37 -1.82 -7.43
CA VAL A 51 12.26 -0.37 -7.52
C VAL A 51 13.30 0.27 -6.61
N ILE A 52 13.99 1.29 -7.12
CA ILE A 52 14.95 2.09 -6.36
C ILE A 52 14.68 3.57 -6.68
N LYS A 53 14.58 4.41 -5.64
CA LYS A 53 14.43 5.86 -5.79
C LYS A 53 15.63 6.45 -6.54
N ASP A 54 15.36 7.39 -7.45
CA ASP A 54 16.41 8.19 -8.07
C ASP A 54 17.11 9.05 -7.01
N SER A 55 18.43 8.94 -6.93
CA SER A 55 19.25 9.64 -5.94
C SER A 55 19.26 11.17 -6.11
N THR A 56 18.87 11.67 -7.28
CA THR A 56 18.76 13.11 -7.54
C THR A 56 17.51 13.73 -6.94
N VAL A 57 16.52 12.90 -6.57
CA VAL A 57 15.26 13.36 -5.95
C VAL A 57 15.47 13.59 -4.46
N SER A 58 15.47 14.84 -4.07
CA SER A 58 15.58 15.25 -2.66
C SER A 58 14.22 15.19 -1.94
N GLY A 59 14.29 15.14 -0.60
CA GLY A 59 13.10 15.11 0.25
C GLY A 59 12.52 13.71 0.45
N SER A 60 11.69 13.58 1.48
CA SER A 60 10.92 12.38 1.81
C SER A 60 9.53 12.44 1.19
N ASP A 61 8.86 11.28 1.15
CA ASP A 61 7.46 11.17 0.70
C ASP A 61 7.20 11.71 -0.72
N GLN A 62 8.21 11.64 -1.57
CA GLN A 62 8.13 12.08 -2.97
C GLN A 62 7.46 11.03 -3.87
N PRO A 63 7.00 11.40 -5.07
CA PRO A 63 6.49 10.45 -6.06
C PRO A 63 7.65 9.61 -6.66
N THR A 64 8.14 8.65 -5.92
CA THR A 64 9.27 7.76 -6.24
C THR A 64 8.80 6.31 -6.29
N TYR A 65 8.32 5.88 -7.45
CA TYR A 65 7.63 4.60 -7.57
C TYR A 65 7.63 4.03 -8.99
N ALA A 66 7.24 2.76 -9.11
CA ALA A 66 6.80 2.15 -10.35
C ALA A 66 5.26 2.16 -10.41
N LYS A 67 4.69 3.04 -11.26
CA LYS A 67 3.24 3.23 -11.42
C LYS A 67 2.67 2.15 -12.35
N LEU A 68 1.54 1.57 -11.98
CA LEU A 68 0.78 0.66 -12.83
C LEU A 68 -0.03 1.48 -13.87
N LYS A 69 0.22 1.21 -15.15
CA LYS A 69 -0.55 1.78 -16.24
C LYS A 69 -1.93 1.12 -16.35
N ASP A 70 -2.89 1.83 -16.87
CA ASP A 70 -4.26 1.35 -17.16
C ASP A 70 -5.01 0.80 -15.93
N ILE A 71 -4.60 1.24 -14.74
CA ILE A 71 -5.29 0.95 -13.49
C ILE A 71 -5.89 2.24 -12.95
N GLU A 72 -7.20 2.24 -12.80
CA GLU A 72 -7.90 3.25 -12.02
C GLU A 72 -8.48 2.59 -10.76
N PHE A 73 -8.16 3.15 -9.60
CA PHE A 73 -8.55 2.65 -8.29
C PHE A 73 -9.12 3.77 -7.42
N LYS A 74 -10.31 3.56 -6.87
CA LYS A 74 -10.95 4.45 -5.91
C LYS A 74 -11.16 3.74 -4.58
N ASN A 75 -11.91 2.64 -4.58
CA ASN A 75 -12.23 1.81 -3.42
C ASN A 75 -11.91 0.34 -3.73
N GLY A 76 -11.64 -0.45 -2.69
CA GLY A 76 -11.35 -1.86 -2.83
C GLY A 76 -10.21 -2.35 -1.98
N THR A 77 -9.59 -3.45 -2.39
CA THR A 77 -8.49 -4.09 -1.67
C THR A 77 -7.28 -4.23 -2.58
N ILE A 78 -6.11 -3.88 -2.06
CA ILE A 78 -4.80 -4.10 -2.69
C ILE A 78 -4.03 -5.07 -1.79
N GLU A 79 -3.64 -6.25 -2.32
CA GLU A 79 -2.77 -7.20 -1.64
C GLU A 79 -1.47 -7.34 -2.41
N ILE A 80 -0.34 -7.35 -1.69
CA ILE A 80 0.98 -7.47 -2.29
C ILE A 80 1.98 -8.04 -1.27
N LYS A 81 3.02 -8.71 -1.76
CA LYS A 81 4.20 -9.03 -0.95
C LYS A 81 5.32 -8.07 -1.28
N VAL A 82 5.94 -7.55 -0.25
CA VAL A 82 7.08 -6.64 -0.34
C VAL A 82 8.27 -7.20 0.42
N LEU A 83 9.48 -6.95 -0.09
CA LEU A 83 10.74 -7.21 0.61
C LEU A 83 11.65 -6.01 0.37
N SER A 84 12.29 -5.50 1.41
CA SER A 84 13.23 -4.40 1.25
C SER A 84 14.63 -4.76 1.73
N ARG A 85 15.61 -4.13 1.09
CA ARG A 85 17.01 -4.09 1.49
C ARG A 85 17.47 -2.66 1.51
N LEU A 86 18.51 -2.37 2.27
CA LEU A 86 19.21 -1.11 2.12
C LEU A 86 20.19 -1.23 0.93
N VAL A 87 20.25 -0.17 0.12
CA VAL A 87 21.27 -0.08 -0.92
C VAL A 87 22.67 0.02 -0.29
N PRO A 88 23.74 -0.36 -1.00
CA PRO A 88 25.11 -0.07 -0.54
C PRO A 88 25.25 1.44 -0.26
N ASN A 89 25.84 1.80 0.87
CA ASN A 89 26.01 3.19 1.32
C ASN A 89 24.68 3.94 1.53
N ALA A 90 23.63 3.23 1.92
CA ALA A 90 22.37 3.87 2.30
C ALA A 90 22.58 4.92 3.40
N PRO A 91 21.91 6.08 3.35
CA PRO A 91 22.07 7.12 4.36
C PRO A 91 21.63 6.61 5.74
N PRO A 92 22.20 7.12 6.84
CA PRO A 92 21.92 6.64 8.21
C PRO A 92 20.43 6.72 8.61
N TYR A 93 19.66 7.56 7.94
CA TYR A 93 18.21 7.68 8.15
C TYR A 93 17.38 6.69 7.31
N ALA A 94 17.99 5.93 6.40
CA ALA A 94 17.26 4.91 5.63
C ALA A 94 16.65 3.85 6.57
N ARG A 95 15.40 3.47 6.28
CA ARG A 95 14.65 2.51 7.10
C ARG A 95 14.09 1.34 6.29
N GLY A 96 14.50 1.19 5.03
CA GLY A 96 13.94 0.20 4.12
C GLY A 96 12.51 0.56 3.69
N PHE A 97 12.27 1.85 3.47
CA PHE A 97 10.95 2.43 3.15
C PHE A 97 10.32 1.79 1.93
N ILE A 98 9.23 1.06 2.11
CA ILE A 98 8.54 0.33 1.04
C ILE A 98 7.03 0.31 1.29
N GLY A 99 6.23 0.53 0.25
CA GLY A 99 4.79 0.57 0.39
C GLY A 99 4.04 0.71 -0.92
N ILE A 100 2.79 1.12 -0.81
CA ILE A 100 1.87 1.29 -1.94
C ILE A 100 1.32 2.70 -1.93
N ALA A 101 1.52 3.40 -3.05
CA ALA A 101 0.79 4.61 -3.38
C ALA A 101 -0.48 4.23 -4.16
N PHE A 102 -1.59 4.91 -3.88
CA PHE A 102 -2.87 4.66 -4.51
C PHE A 102 -3.63 5.96 -4.74
N ARG A 103 -4.66 5.91 -5.61
CA ARG A 103 -5.40 7.09 -6.05
C ARG A 103 -4.46 8.15 -6.64
N ILE A 104 -3.49 7.74 -7.44
CA ILE A 104 -2.50 8.63 -8.03
C ILE A 104 -3.15 9.38 -9.18
N SER A 105 -3.14 10.72 -9.14
CA SER A 105 -3.61 11.56 -10.25
C SER A 105 -2.76 11.37 -11.51
N ASP A 106 -3.32 11.64 -12.68
CA ASP A 106 -2.63 11.48 -13.97
C ASP A 106 -1.31 12.26 -14.04
N SER A 107 -1.29 13.45 -13.44
CA SER A 107 -0.09 14.31 -13.36
C SER A 107 0.92 13.88 -12.29
N ASN A 108 0.66 12.81 -11.54
CA ASN A 108 1.46 12.36 -10.40
C ASN A 108 1.58 13.41 -9.26
N SER A 109 0.73 14.43 -9.26
CA SER A 109 0.79 15.56 -8.31
C SER A 109 0.00 15.33 -7.02
N LYS A 110 -0.83 14.28 -6.95
CA LYS A 110 -1.63 13.92 -5.78
C LYS A 110 -1.72 12.41 -5.66
N PHE A 111 -1.52 11.89 -4.46
CA PHE A 111 -1.74 10.48 -4.12
C PHE A 111 -1.78 10.25 -2.62
N GLU A 112 -2.34 9.12 -2.22
CA GLU A 112 -2.30 8.56 -0.88
C GLU A 112 -1.25 7.46 -0.82
N CYS A 113 -0.55 7.30 0.30
CA CYS A 113 0.43 6.23 0.45
C CYS A 113 0.41 5.63 1.86
N ILE A 114 0.51 4.31 1.93
CA ILE A 114 0.81 3.58 3.16
C ILE A 114 2.09 2.78 2.95
N TYR A 115 3.05 2.96 3.84
CA TYR A 115 4.34 2.29 3.76
C TYR A 115 4.84 1.79 5.11
N ILE A 116 5.83 0.95 5.06
CA ILE A 116 6.49 0.36 6.23
C ILE A 116 7.97 0.74 6.27
N ARG A 117 8.52 0.70 7.48
CA ARG A 117 9.94 0.93 7.80
C ARG A 117 10.52 -0.33 8.47
N PRO A 118 10.91 -1.37 7.72
CA PRO A 118 11.28 -2.66 8.30
C PRO A 118 12.40 -2.60 9.34
N THR A 119 13.38 -1.69 9.22
CA THR A 119 14.42 -1.55 10.26
C THR A 119 13.87 -1.06 11.61
N ASN A 120 12.67 -0.49 11.63
CA ASN A 120 12.05 -0.01 12.86
C ASN A 120 11.30 -1.11 13.61
N GLY A 121 10.80 -2.13 12.92
CA GLY A 121 9.95 -3.17 13.53
C GLY A 121 10.61 -3.91 14.70
N ARG A 122 11.93 -4.09 14.63
CA ARG A 122 12.72 -4.76 15.68
C ARG A 122 13.84 -3.90 16.24
N ALA A 123 13.71 -2.57 16.14
CA ALA A 123 14.69 -1.66 16.73
C ALA A 123 14.66 -1.74 18.26
N ASP A 124 15.83 -1.58 18.89
CA ASP A 124 15.95 -1.46 20.34
C ASP A 124 15.70 0.00 20.79
N ASP A 125 14.57 0.52 20.36
CA ASP A 125 14.09 1.88 20.61
C ASP A 125 12.57 1.89 20.40
N GLN A 126 11.81 2.10 21.47
CA GLN A 126 10.35 2.01 21.45
C GLN A 126 9.72 3.06 20.53
N VAL A 127 10.26 4.28 20.46
CA VAL A 127 9.74 5.34 19.60
C VAL A 127 9.91 4.96 18.13
N ARG A 128 11.07 4.44 17.75
CA ARG A 128 11.31 3.91 16.41
C ARG A 128 10.35 2.77 16.08
N ARG A 129 10.12 1.83 17.01
CA ARG A 129 9.19 0.72 16.81
C ARG A 129 7.78 1.21 16.53
N ASN A 130 7.29 2.20 17.29
CA ASN A 130 5.96 2.79 17.08
C ASN A 130 5.81 3.44 15.71
N HIS A 131 6.92 3.81 15.08
CA HIS A 131 6.97 4.37 13.72
C HIS A 131 7.34 3.33 12.64
N SER A 132 6.97 2.05 12.81
CA SER A 132 7.23 1.01 11.79
C SER A 132 6.33 1.11 10.58
N ILE A 133 5.15 1.68 10.75
CA ILE A 133 4.13 1.90 9.70
C ILE A 133 3.83 3.38 9.61
N GLN A 134 3.58 3.88 8.39
CA GLN A 134 3.23 5.27 8.15
C GLN A 134 2.23 5.41 7.01
N TYR A 135 1.26 6.31 7.18
CA TYR A 135 0.48 6.90 6.10
C TYR A 135 0.97 8.32 5.81
N PHE A 136 0.94 8.70 4.54
CA PHE A 136 1.08 10.09 4.10
C PHE A 136 0.25 10.37 2.86
N SER A 137 0.07 11.64 2.52
CA SER A 137 -0.65 12.10 1.33
C SER A 137 0.12 13.23 0.65
N TYR A 138 0.56 12.99 -0.57
CA TYR A 138 1.35 13.93 -1.36
C TYR A 138 0.45 14.95 -2.06
N PRO A 139 0.81 16.26 -2.10
CA PRO A 139 2.10 16.81 -1.68
C PRO A 139 2.13 17.34 -0.24
N ASP A 140 0.98 17.64 0.36
CA ASP A 140 0.93 18.56 1.50
C ASP A 140 1.02 17.85 2.87
N TYR A 141 0.61 16.59 2.96
CA TYR A 141 0.54 15.84 4.21
C TYR A 141 1.64 14.79 4.29
N THR A 142 2.90 15.25 4.29
CA THR A 142 4.08 14.41 4.48
C THR A 142 4.18 13.88 5.91
N PHE A 143 4.98 12.85 6.14
CA PHE A 143 5.07 12.18 7.44
C PHE A 143 5.44 13.13 8.58
N ASP A 144 6.33 14.09 8.34
CA ASP A 144 6.79 15.07 9.34
C ASP A 144 5.68 16.04 9.73
N ARG A 145 4.91 16.52 8.76
CA ARG A 145 3.73 17.35 9.01
C ARG A 145 2.68 16.58 9.79
N LEU A 146 2.33 15.36 9.35
CA LEU A 146 1.32 14.54 10.02
C LEU A 146 1.72 14.19 11.44
N ARG A 147 3.00 13.89 11.68
CA ARG A 147 3.53 13.60 13.00
C ARG A 147 3.45 14.82 13.92
N LYS A 148 3.70 16.03 13.39
CA LYS A 148 3.61 17.28 14.14
C LYS A 148 2.18 17.68 14.47
N GLU A 149 1.27 17.59 13.48
CA GLU A 149 -0.11 18.05 13.61
C GLU A 149 -1.02 17.04 14.33
N ALA A 150 -0.75 15.74 14.20
CA ALA A 150 -1.54 14.67 14.78
C ALA A 150 -0.64 13.47 15.17
N PRO A 151 0.15 13.61 16.26
CA PRO A 151 1.07 12.57 16.71
C PRO A 151 0.38 11.21 16.85
N GLU A 152 1.05 10.15 16.40
CA GLU A 152 0.63 8.73 16.48
C GLU A 152 -0.63 8.37 15.67
N LYS A 153 -1.37 9.34 15.14
CA LYS A 153 -2.63 9.09 14.42
C LYS A 153 -2.43 8.35 13.09
N TYR A 154 -1.31 8.58 12.42
CA TYR A 154 -1.01 8.07 11.08
C TYR A 154 0.20 7.13 11.06
N GLU A 155 0.62 6.70 12.23
CA GLU A 155 1.73 5.78 12.46
C GLU A 155 1.29 4.62 13.34
N SER A 156 2.00 3.51 13.27
CA SER A 156 1.72 2.34 14.10
C SER A 156 2.90 1.38 14.12
N TYR A 157 2.78 0.35 14.95
CA TYR A 157 3.74 -0.74 15.09
C TYR A 157 3.27 -2.01 14.38
N ALA A 158 4.23 -2.71 13.76
CA ALA A 158 4.14 -4.14 13.50
C ALA A 158 5.53 -4.77 13.51
N ASP A 159 5.60 -6.06 13.86
CA ASP A 159 6.84 -6.84 13.74
C ASP A 159 7.20 -7.04 12.28
N MET A 160 8.41 -6.66 11.90
CA MET A 160 8.96 -6.77 10.56
C MET A 160 10.47 -6.57 10.55
N GLY A 161 11.13 -7.05 9.49
CA GLY A 161 12.57 -6.86 9.27
C GLY A 161 12.94 -6.68 7.80
N LEU A 162 14.22 -6.37 7.57
CA LEU A 162 14.79 -6.38 6.21
C LEU A 162 14.99 -7.82 5.73
N ASN A 163 15.08 -8.00 4.40
CA ASN A 163 15.33 -9.28 3.75
C ASN A 163 14.29 -10.38 3.99
N GLU A 164 13.11 -10.04 4.46
CA GLU A 164 11.99 -10.97 4.61
C GLU A 164 10.77 -10.49 3.81
N TRP A 165 9.96 -11.44 3.33
CA TRP A 165 8.72 -11.13 2.64
C TRP A 165 7.65 -10.74 3.64
N ILE A 166 7.09 -9.56 3.46
CA ILE A 166 6.01 -9.00 4.26
C ILE A 166 4.78 -8.87 3.36
N LYS A 167 3.67 -9.46 3.76
CA LYS A 167 2.40 -9.29 3.05
C LYS A 167 1.70 -8.04 3.53
N LEU A 168 1.37 -7.15 2.62
CA LEU A 168 0.53 -5.98 2.86
C LEU A 168 -0.84 -6.21 2.22
N LYS A 169 -1.91 -5.95 2.98
CA LYS A 169 -3.28 -5.86 2.50
C LYS A 169 -3.85 -4.52 2.90
N ILE A 170 -4.14 -3.68 1.92
CA ILE A 170 -4.72 -2.35 2.12
C ILE A 170 -6.16 -2.39 1.66
N VAL A 171 -7.10 -2.12 2.57
CA VAL A 171 -8.53 -2.01 2.27
C VAL A 171 -8.89 -0.53 2.30
N VAL A 172 -9.37 0.00 1.18
CA VAL A 172 -9.74 1.42 1.00
C VAL A 172 -11.24 1.52 0.76
N LYS A 173 -11.90 2.34 1.57
CA LYS A 173 -13.33 2.64 1.40
C LYS A 173 -13.59 4.10 1.76
N ASP A 174 -14.01 4.88 0.79
CA ASP A 174 -14.31 6.31 0.91
C ASP A 174 -13.16 7.11 1.57
N LEU A 175 -13.32 7.58 2.78
CA LEU A 175 -12.30 8.31 3.56
C LEU A 175 -11.41 7.40 4.40
N GLN A 176 -11.63 6.08 4.38
CA GLN A 176 -10.93 5.17 5.27
C GLN A 176 -9.96 4.28 4.50
N ALA A 177 -8.77 4.06 5.07
CA ALA A 177 -7.85 3.00 4.67
C ALA A 177 -7.43 2.17 5.91
N LYS A 178 -7.33 0.85 5.73
CA LYS A 178 -6.86 -0.09 6.75
C LYS A 178 -5.73 -0.93 6.17
N LEU A 179 -4.60 -0.98 6.88
CA LEU A 179 -3.49 -1.87 6.55
C LEU A 179 -3.51 -3.10 7.46
N PHE A 180 -3.42 -4.27 6.85
CA PHE A 180 -3.19 -5.55 7.51
C PHE A 180 -1.83 -6.09 7.08
N ILE A 181 -1.05 -6.64 8.02
CA ILE A 181 0.29 -7.20 7.78
C ILE A 181 0.28 -8.70 8.10
N ASN A 182 0.89 -9.49 7.21
CA ASN A 182 1.12 -10.92 7.37
C ASN A 182 -0.13 -11.72 7.76
N ASP A 183 -1.26 -11.43 7.10
CA ASP A 183 -2.57 -12.09 7.30
C ASP A 183 -3.17 -11.92 8.71
N ASN A 184 -2.72 -10.91 9.47
CA ASN A 184 -3.34 -10.58 10.74
C ASN A 184 -4.82 -10.27 10.57
N LYS A 185 -5.65 -10.73 11.50
CA LYS A 185 -7.10 -10.51 11.49
C LYS A 185 -7.47 -9.05 11.81
N GLN A 186 -6.65 -8.40 12.62
CA GLN A 186 -6.83 -7.00 13.00
C GLN A 186 -5.92 -6.10 12.15
N PRO A 187 -6.40 -4.90 11.75
CA PRO A 187 -5.56 -3.96 11.03
C PRO A 187 -4.43 -3.44 11.91
N SER A 188 -3.24 -3.34 11.33
CA SER A 188 -2.07 -2.74 11.98
C SER A 188 -2.08 -1.22 11.91
N LEU A 189 -2.80 -0.62 10.96
CA LEU A 189 -3.03 0.82 10.86
C LEU A 189 -4.46 1.08 10.39
N ILE A 190 -5.12 2.09 10.97
CA ILE A 190 -6.42 2.59 10.55
C ILE A 190 -6.31 4.09 10.29
N VAL A 191 -6.55 4.50 9.06
CA VAL A 191 -6.66 5.90 8.65
C VAL A 191 -8.13 6.18 8.36
N ASN A 192 -8.76 7.09 9.09
CA ASN A 192 -10.20 7.40 8.96
C ASN A 192 -10.49 8.67 8.13
N ASP A 193 -9.46 9.38 7.73
CA ASP A 193 -9.53 10.69 7.09
C ASP A 193 -8.46 10.84 6.01
N LEU A 194 -8.55 10.03 4.95
CA LEU A 194 -7.70 10.17 3.75
C LEU A 194 -7.75 11.61 3.25
N LYS A 195 -6.58 12.23 3.06
CA LYS A 195 -6.45 13.69 2.93
C LYS A 195 -6.96 14.26 1.61
N HIS A 196 -6.99 13.45 0.55
CA HIS A 196 -7.56 13.86 -0.73
C HIS A 196 -9.07 13.59 -0.85
N GLY A 197 -9.71 13.13 0.23
CA GLY A 197 -11.16 12.90 0.27
C GLY A 197 -11.59 11.60 -0.41
N ALA A 198 -12.92 11.38 -0.39
CA ALA A 198 -13.51 10.12 -0.87
C ALA A 198 -13.59 10.02 -2.40
N ASN A 199 -13.48 11.15 -3.11
CA ASN A 199 -13.73 11.20 -4.55
C ASN A 199 -12.50 11.06 -5.43
N LEU A 200 -11.30 11.13 -4.87
CA LEU A 200 -10.08 10.91 -5.64
C LEU A 200 -10.02 9.46 -6.11
N SER A 201 -9.84 9.26 -7.40
CA SER A 201 -9.49 7.99 -8.04
C SER A 201 -8.20 8.17 -8.83
N GLY A 202 -7.52 7.08 -9.17
CA GLY A 202 -6.32 7.13 -9.98
C GLY A 202 -5.50 5.85 -9.92
N ALA A 203 -4.27 5.91 -10.38
CA ALA A 203 -3.40 4.76 -10.47
C ALA A 203 -2.97 4.21 -9.10
N ILE A 204 -2.37 3.02 -9.12
CA ILE A 204 -1.65 2.39 -8.01
C ILE A 204 -0.17 2.35 -8.38
N ALA A 205 0.72 2.46 -7.40
CA ALA A 205 2.15 2.33 -7.63
C ALA A 205 2.90 1.61 -6.49
N LEU A 206 4.02 1.02 -6.87
CA LEU A 206 4.99 0.34 -6.02
C LEU A 206 5.99 1.39 -5.52
N TRP A 207 5.81 1.87 -4.29
CA TRP A 207 6.52 3.03 -3.76
C TRP A 207 7.72 2.63 -2.89
N VAL A 208 8.81 3.38 -3.03
CA VAL A 208 10.02 3.28 -2.20
C VAL A 208 10.56 4.67 -1.87
N ASP A 209 11.38 4.78 -0.82
CA ASP A 209 12.09 6.02 -0.53
C ASP A 209 13.60 5.78 -0.31
N SER A 210 14.28 6.83 0.09
CA SER A 210 15.73 6.98 0.15
C SER A 210 16.45 5.76 0.76
N GLY A 211 17.48 5.30 0.06
CA GLY A 211 18.35 4.22 0.52
C GLY A 211 17.72 2.83 0.49
N THR A 212 16.58 2.66 -0.20
CA THR A 212 15.86 1.40 -0.26
C THR A 212 15.94 0.76 -1.63
N GLU A 213 16.27 -0.52 -1.67
CA GLU A 213 16.02 -1.45 -2.76
C GLU A 213 14.76 -2.25 -2.42
N GLY A 214 13.66 -1.92 -3.09
CA GLY A 214 12.34 -2.52 -2.83
C GLY A 214 11.98 -3.58 -3.86
N PHE A 215 11.50 -4.74 -3.41
CA PHE A 215 11.04 -5.85 -4.25
C PHE A 215 9.57 -6.11 -4.00
N PHE A 216 8.81 -6.29 -5.07
CA PHE A 216 7.36 -6.45 -5.05
C PHE A 216 6.94 -7.70 -5.81
N SER A 217 6.04 -8.52 -5.22
CA SER A 217 5.48 -9.71 -5.86
C SER A 217 4.03 -9.95 -5.47
N ASP A 218 3.36 -10.87 -6.16
CA ASP A 218 2.03 -11.39 -5.82
C ASP A 218 0.95 -10.29 -5.69
N LEU A 219 0.98 -9.26 -6.57
CA LEU A 219 0.00 -8.16 -6.54
C LEU A 219 -1.39 -8.66 -6.95
N LYS A 220 -2.38 -8.35 -6.11
CA LYS A 220 -3.81 -8.57 -6.37
C LYS A 220 -4.57 -7.28 -6.09
N ILE A 221 -5.49 -6.95 -6.97
CA ILE A 221 -6.36 -5.77 -6.85
C ILE A 221 -7.80 -6.22 -6.97
N LEU A 222 -8.61 -5.90 -5.97
CA LEU A 222 -10.07 -6.07 -5.98
C LEU A 222 -10.67 -4.68 -5.90
N LYS A 223 -11.35 -4.26 -6.96
CA LYS A 223 -12.06 -2.97 -6.97
C LYS A 223 -13.50 -3.19 -6.48
N ASP A 224 -13.97 -2.29 -5.62
CA ASP A 224 -15.39 -2.20 -5.32
C ASP A 224 -16.14 -1.68 -6.57
N LYS A 225 -17.37 -2.12 -6.74
CA LYS A 225 -18.24 -1.68 -7.85
C LYS A 225 -18.83 -0.32 -7.57
#